data_a84622a309d0d3e7aef69ad2fe440376
#
_entry.id   a84622a309d0d3e7aef69ad2fe440376
#
_cell.length_a   1.000
_cell.length_b   1.000
_cell.length_c   1.000
_cell.angle_alpha   90.00
_cell.angle_beta   90.00
_cell.angle_gamma   90.00
#
_symmetry.space_group_name_H-M   'P 1'
#
loop_
_entity.id
_entity.type
_entity.pdbx_description
1 polymer ?
#
loop_
_entity_poly.entity_id
_entity_poly.type
_entity_poly.pdbx_seq_one_letter_code
_entity_poly.pdbx_strand_id
1 'polypeptide(L)'
;MLPENFLWGGAVAANQLEGGWDADGRGPSVSDVMTGGAHGVARRITDGVLPGEHYPNHEGIDFYHTYKEDVKLFAELGFKCFRTSISWSRIFPRGDEREPNEAGLQFYDDLFDELLKYGIEPVVTLSHFEMPYALAKEYGGWMNRQTIDFFVHYAATVMQRYRNKVKYWMTFNEINNQSNTANDIFGWTNSGVRFSQFENKKKALYQVVHHELVASAMVVTKGHKINPDFKIGCMCSFVPYYPYSCNPDDVMMALESMHERFYFSDVHCRGHYPAYAKKEWAREGTAPEMEPGDEAVLAAGTVDYVGFSYYMSNAVRSDVEVESDGVSGGNTHTVPNPYVKASDWGWQIDPVGLRYSLNTLYERYEKPLFIVENGFGAIDELKPDHTCDDSYRIDYLRAHIEEMKKAVELDGVDLMGYTPWGCIDVVSFTTGELRKRYGFIYVDRNDDGSGTGNRYKKKSFNWYKQVIATNGEDLG
;
A
#
# COMPACT_ATOMS: atom_id res chain seq x y z
N MET A 1 25.44 11.33 1.56
CA MET A 1 24.82 11.27 0.20
C MET A 1 24.04 9.97 0.08
N LEU A 2 22.90 9.99 -0.58
CA LEU A 2 22.15 8.77 -0.92
C LEU A 2 22.97 7.91 -1.92
N PRO A 3 22.76 6.58 -1.96
CA PRO A 3 23.43 5.71 -2.93
C PRO A 3 23.19 6.15 -4.38
N GLU A 4 24.19 5.96 -5.26
CA GLU A 4 24.05 6.31 -6.69
C GLU A 4 22.92 5.55 -7.40
N ASN A 5 22.65 4.32 -6.95
CA ASN A 5 21.57 3.47 -7.46
C ASN A 5 20.28 3.60 -6.68
N PHE A 6 20.08 4.71 -5.95
CA PHE A 6 18.86 4.95 -5.19
C PHE A 6 17.62 4.99 -6.10
N LEU A 7 16.59 4.25 -5.74
CA LEU A 7 15.38 4.07 -6.54
C LEU A 7 14.40 5.21 -6.31
N TRP A 8 14.64 6.35 -6.94
CA TRP A 8 13.68 7.43 -7.03
C TRP A 8 12.55 7.10 -7.99
N GLY A 9 11.31 7.31 -7.58
CA GLY A 9 10.18 7.02 -8.46
C GLY A 9 8.86 7.57 -7.98
N GLY A 10 7.79 6.86 -8.31
CA GLY A 10 6.44 7.13 -7.87
C GLY A 10 5.65 5.86 -7.69
N ALA A 11 4.57 5.92 -6.92
CA ALA A 11 3.74 4.77 -6.57
C ALA A 11 2.26 5.00 -6.89
N VAL A 12 1.62 3.94 -7.35
CA VAL A 12 0.17 3.85 -7.59
C VAL A 12 -0.32 2.43 -7.29
N ALA A 13 -1.64 2.21 -7.36
CA ALA A 13 -2.27 0.89 -7.29
C ALA A 13 -3.21 0.68 -8.47
N ALA A 14 -3.20 -0.50 -9.07
CA ALA A 14 -4.00 -0.85 -10.23
C ALA A 14 -5.48 -0.47 -10.08
N ASN A 15 -6.11 -0.83 -8.96
CA ASN A 15 -7.52 -0.53 -8.70
C ASN A 15 -7.88 0.96 -8.65
N GLN A 16 -6.91 1.83 -8.37
CA GLN A 16 -7.15 3.26 -8.19
C GLN A 16 -6.89 4.08 -9.46
N LEU A 17 -6.19 3.49 -10.45
CA LEU A 17 -5.87 4.24 -11.67
C LEU A 17 -6.22 3.54 -12.98
N GLU A 18 -6.17 2.20 -13.06
CA GLU A 18 -6.28 1.50 -14.35
C GLU A 18 -7.59 1.77 -15.06
N GLY A 19 -8.73 1.62 -14.40
CA GLY A 19 -10.01 1.54 -15.09
C GLY A 19 -10.12 0.24 -15.91
N GLY A 20 -10.95 0.23 -16.96
CA GLY A 20 -11.15 -0.97 -17.78
C GLY A 20 -11.53 -2.19 -16.93
N TRP A 21 -12.43 -1.98 -15.96
CA TRP A 21 -12.77 -2.97 -14.92
C TRP A 21 -13.41 -4.25 -15.46
N ASP A 22 -14.04 -4.18 -16.63
CA ASP A 22 -14.68 -5.28 -17.35
C ASP A 22 -14.06 -5.53 -18.75
N ALA A 23 -12.92 -4.88 -19.05
CA ALA A 23 -12.25 -5.00 -20.33
C ALA A 23 -11.46 -6.31 -20.45
N ASP A 24 -11.42 -6.87 -21.65
CA ASP A 24 -10.55 -7.99 -22.06
C ASP A 24 -10.63 -9.21 -21.13
N GLY A 25 -11.84 -9.50 -20.62
CA GLY A 25 -12.10 -10.66 -19.80
C GLY A 25 -11.71 -10.51 -18.32
N ARG A 26 -11.37 -9.29 -17.85
CA ARG A 26 -11.17 -9.03 -16.43
C ARG A 26 -12.46 -9.32 -15.65
N GLY A 27 -12.33 -10.00 -14.51
CA GLY A 27 -13.42 -10.17 -13.55
C GLY A 27 -13.47 -9.04 -12.51
N PRO A 28 -14.60 -8.90 -11.80
CA PRO A 28 -14.69 -7.93 -10.72
C PRO A 28 -13.79 -8.31 -9.55
N SER A 29 -13.21 -7.30 -8.91
CA SER A 29 -12.47 -7.41 -7.64
C SER A 29 -13.31 -6.89 -6.48
N VAL A 30 -12.82 -7.09 -5.25
CA VAL A 30 -13.44 -6.52 -4.04
C VAL A 30 -13.53 -5.00 -4.07
N SER A 31 -12.62 -4.31 -4.77
CA SER A 31 -12.65 -2.86 -4.95
C SER A 31 -13.72 -2.40 -5.92
N ASP A 32 -14.10 -3.24 -6.89
CA ASP A 32 -15.11 -2.91 -7.90
C ASP A 32 -16.55 -2.93 -7.35
N VAL A 33 -16.75 -3.47 -6.15
CA VAL A 33 -18.03 -3.48 -5.44
C VAL A 33 -18.03 -2.50 -4.24
N MET A 34 -17.13 -1.51 -4.27
CA MET A 34 -17.07 -0.43 -3.30
C MET A 34 -17.51 0.89 -3.93
N THR A 35 -18.61 1.45 -3.43
CA THR A 35 -19.13 2.74 -3.93
C THR A 35 -18.16 3.88 -3.67
N GLY A 36 -18.32 4.98 -4.38
CA GLY A 36 -17.74 6.26 -4.01
C GLY A 36 -18.25 6.69 -2.62
N GLY A 37 -17.44 7.45 -1.94
CA GLY A 37 -17.78 8.18 -0.72
C GLY A 37 -17.45 9.66 -0.91
N ALA A 38 -17.21 10.37 0.19
CA ALA A 38 -16.73 11.75 0.19
C ALA A 38 -16.06 12.05 1.53
N HIS A 39 -15.47 13.23 1.68
CA HIS A 39 -15.01 13.68 3.00
C HIS A 39 -16.17 13.66 4.00
N GLY A 40 -16.05 12.84 5.05
CA GLY A 40 -17.10 12.60 6.04
C GLY A 40 -18.22 11.65 5.61
N VAL A 41 -18.15 11.04 4.42
CA VAL A 41 -19.09 10.03 3.93
C VAL A 41 -18.36 8.74 3.61
N ALA A 42 -18.62 7.69 4.36
CA ALA A 42 -17.96 6.40 4.18
C ALA A 42 -18.34 5.73 2.84
N ARG A 43 -17.40 5.06 2.22
CA ARG A 43 -17.66 4.11 1.13
C ARG A 43 -18.49 2.93 1.64
N ARG A 44 -19.28 2.32 0.76
CA ARG A 44 -20.09 1.14 1.08
C ARG A 44 -19.65 -0.05 0.26
N ILE A 45 -19.66 -1.22 0.86
CA ILE A 45 -19.44 -2.51 0.19
C ILE A 45 -20.82 -3.00 -0.25
N THR A 46 -21.00 -3.24 -1.55
CA THR A 46 -22.26 -3.74 -2.11
C THR A 46 -22.19 -5.23 -2.42
N ASP A 47 -23.34 -5.88 -2.55
CA ASP A 47 -23.41 -7.28 -2.98
C ASP A 47 -23.43 -7.36 -4.52
N GLY A 48 -22.23 -7.31 -5.11
CA GLY A 48 -22.04 -7.16 -6.55
C GLY A 48 -22.16 -5.71 -7.00
N VAL A 49 -22.05 -5.51 -8.31
CA VAL A 49 -22.25 -4.20 -8.95
C VAL A 49 -23.74 -3.94 -9.09
N LEU A 50 -24.24 -2.89 -8.43
CA LEU A 50 -25.65 -2.55 -8.39
C LEU A 50 -25.98 -1.43 -9.38
N PRO A 51 -27.11 -1.50 -10.09
CA PRO A 51 -27.54 -0.42 -10.98
C PRO A 51 -27.77 0.89 -10.20
N GLY A 52 -27.31 2.01 -10.76
CA GLY A 52 -27.49 3.35 -10.19
C GLY A 52 -26.52 3.74 -9.09
N GLU A 53 -25.62 2.84 -8.69
CA GLU A 53 -24.53 3.17 -7.78
C GLU A 53 -23.30 3.64 -8.55
N HIS A 54 -22.51 4.51 -7.94
CA HIS A 54 -21.25 5.00 -8.50
C HIS A 54 -20.06 4.23 -7.95
N TYR A 55 -19.25 3.64 -8.81
CA TYR A 55 -18.06 2.89 -8.49
C TYR A 55 -16.82 3.55 -9.12
N PRO A 56 -16.11 4.43 -8.41
CA PRO A 56 -15.05 5.24 -9.01
C PRO A 56 -13.86 4.40 -9.54
N ASN A 57 -13.64 3.22 -8.98
CA ASN A 57 -12.56 2.33 -9.40
C ASN A 57 -12.83 1.70 -10.79
N HIS A 58 -14.08 1.67 -11.27
CA HIS A 58 -14.41 1.11 -12.59
C HIS A 58 -13.73 1.88 -13.73
N GLU A 59 -13.61 3.18 -13.58
CA GLU A 59 -13.02 4.05 -14.57
C GLU A 59 -11.59 4.49 -14.19
N GLY A 60 -11.32 4.67 -12.90
CA GLY A 60 -10.05 5.21 -12.43
C GLY A 60 -9.68 6.50 -13.16
N ILE A 61 -8.49 6.53 -13.73
CA ILE A 61 -8.04 7.61 -14.64
C ILE A 61 -7.85 7.10 -16.08
N ASP A 62 -8.38 5.92 -16.37
CA ASP A 62 -8.26 5.23 -17.66
C ASP A 62 -6.81 4.91 -18.07
N PHE A 63 -5.97 4.62 -17.08
CA PHE A 63 -4.57 4.26 -17.32
C PHE A 63 -4.44 3.00 -18.19
N TYR A 64 -5.40 2.08 -18.13
CA TYR A 64 -5.43 0.89 -18.96
C TYR A 64 -5.26 1.22 -20.46
N HIS A 65 -5.86 2.31 -20.93
CA HIS A 65 -5.75 2.75 -22.31
C HIS A 65 -4.67 3.82 -22.53
N THR A 66 -4.32 4.60 -21.49
CA THR A 66 -3.44 5.80 -21.60
C THR A 66 -2.04 5.60 -21.05
N TYR A 67 -1.68 4.41 -20.56
CA TYR A 67 -0.41 4.17 -19.86
C TYR A 67 0.83 4.61 -20.63
N LYS A 68 0.84 4.55 -21.98
CA LYS A 68 2.00 4.97 -22.78
C LYS A 68 2.28 6.46 -22.68
N GLU A 69 1.22 7.27 -22.63
CA GLU A 69 1.32 8.72 -22.44
C GLU A 69 1.75 9.05 -21.01
N ASP A 70 1.19 8.36 -20.03
CA ASP A 70 1.51 8.56 -18.62
C ASP A 70 2.94 8.13 -18.32
N VAL A 71 3.43 7.00 -18.85
CA VAL A 71 4.82 6.54 -18.72
C VAL A 71 5.82 7.54 -19.32
N LYS A 72 5.48 8.24 -20.41
CA LYS A 72 6.33 9.33 -20.95
C LYS A 72 6.50 10.47 -19.96
N LEU A 73 5.44 10.81 -19.21
CA LEU A 73 5.51 11.83 -18.18
C LEU A 73 6.38 11.36 -16.98
N PHE A 74 6.31 10.08 -16.62
CA PHE A 74 7.19 9.50 -15.60
C PHE A 74 8.65 9.51 -16.04
N ALA A 75 8.91 9.20 -17.30
CA ALA A 75 10.25 9.30 -17.89
C ALA A 75 10.77 10.74 -17.88
N GLU A 76 9.91 11.72 -18.20
CA GLU A 76 10.27 13.14 -18.13
C GLU A 76 10.56 13.61 -16.71
N LEU A 77 9.84 13.08 -15.69
CA LEU A 77 10.15 13.28 -14.27
C LEU A 77 11.52 12.74 -13.88
N GLY A 78 12.04 11.79 -14.65
CA GLY A 78 13.32 11.14 -14.39
C GLY A 78 13.23 9.92 -13.48
N PHE A 79 12.07 9.29 -13.38
CA PHE A 79 11.87 8.10 -12.54
C PHE A 79 12.92 7.04 -12.85
N LYS A 80 13.45 6.43 -11.78
CA LYS A 80 14.32 5.25 -11.81
C LYS A 80 13.51 3.98 -11.57
N CYS A 81 12.38 4.09 -10.86
CA CYS A 81 11.44 3.00 -10.67
C CYS A 81 9.99 3.51 -10.69
N PHE A 82 9.07 2.62 -10.97
CA PHE A 82 7.63 2.88 -10.87
C PHE A 82 6.97 1.72 -10.13
N ARG A 83 6.36 2.03 -8.98
CA ARG A 83 5.61 1.05 -8.22
C ARG A 83 4.16 1.03 -8.64
N THR A 84 3.67 -0.15 -8.99
CA THR A 84 2.25 -0.43 -9.23
C THR A 84 1.89 -1.80 -8.69
N SER A 85 0.63 -2.19 -8.83
CA SER A 85 0.17 -3.54 -8.54
C SER A 85 -0.30 -4.23 -9.82
N ILE A 86 -0.44 -5.56 -9.75
CA ILE A 86 -1.14 -6.34 -10.77
C ILE A 86 -2.55 -6.62 -10.24
N SER A 87 -3.56 -6.30 -11.04
CA SER A 87 -4.93 -6.69 -10.73
C SER A 87 -5.08 -8.20 -10.85
N TRP A 88 -5.23 -8.89 -9.71
CA TRP A 88 -5.37 -10.35 -9.67
C TRP A 88 -6.54 -10.82 -10.55
N SER A 89 -7.68 -10.14 -10.49
CA SER A 89 -8.86 -10.48 -11.30
C SER A 89 -8.71 -10.19 -12.81
N ARG A 90 -7.68 -9.46 -13.22
CA ARG A 90 -7.32 -9.31 -14.64
C ARG A 90 -6.59 -10.54 -15.17
N ILE A 91 -5.86 -11.23 -14.29
CA ILE A 91 -5.10 -12.45 -14.61
C ILE A 91 -5.94 -13.70 -14.41
N PHE A 92 -6.66 -13.78 -13.31
CA PHE A 92 -7.60 -14.84 -12.97
C PHE A 92 -8.95 -14.22 -12.58
N PRO A 93 -9.89 -14.07 -13.52
CA PRO A 93 -11.13 -13.31 -13.34
C PRO A 93 -11.97 -13.70 -12.13
N ARG A 94 -12.00 -15.00 -11.79
CA ARG A 94 -12.64 -15.51 -10.57
C ARG A 94 -11.65 -15.80 -9.44
N GLY A 95 -10.36 -15.99 -9.77
CA GLY A 95 -9.28 -16.34 -8.87
C GLY A 95 -9.02 -17.83 -8.71
N ASP A 96 -9.94 -18.71 -9.10
CA ASP A 96 -9.91 -20.16 -8.95
C ASP A 96 -9.64 -20.91 -10.27
N GLU A 97 -9.41 -20.20 -11.36
CA GLU A 97 -9.11 -20.78 -12.65
C GLU A 97 -7.72 -21.46 -12.67
N ARG A 98 -7.58 -22.46 -13.52
CA ARG A 98 -6.29 -23.13 -13.77
C ARG A 98 -5.42 -22.36 -14.77
N GLU A 99 -6.06 -21.78 -15.79
CA GLU A 99 -5.40 -21.06 -16.86
C GLU A 99 -5.62 -19.55 -16.71
N PRO A 100 -4.58 -18.75 -16.89
CA PRO A 100 -4.69 -17.30 -16.78
C PRO A 100 -5.37 -16.69 -18.00
N ASN A 101 -5.93 -15.50 -17.83
CA ASN A 101 -6.39 -14.65 -18.92
C ASN A 101 -5.18 -14.06 -19.64
N GLU A 102 -4.92 -14.50 -20.85
CA GLU A 102 -3.76 -14.07 -21.66
C GLU A 102 -3.80 -12.57 -21.99
N ALA A 103 -4.98 -12.01 -22.20
CA ALA A 103 -5.12 -10.56 -22.46
C ALA A 103 -4.66 -9.73 -21.24
N GLY A 104 -4.97 -10.19 -20.04
CA GLY A 104 -4.49 -9.56 -18.81
C GLY A 104 -2.98 -9.67 -18.66
N LEU A 105 -2.39 -10.84 -18.95
CA LEU A 105 -0.94 -11.00 -18.95
C LEU A 105 -0.26 -10.10 -19.98
N GLN A 106 -0.83 -9.99 -21.18
CA GLN A 106 -0.28 -9.14 -22.25
C GLN A 106 -0.29 -7.66 -21.90
N PHE A 107 -1.35 -7.17 -21.23
CA PHE A 107 -1.40 -5.77 -20.77
C PHE A 107 -0.19 -5.42 -19.89
N TYR A 108 0.13 -6.27 -18.91
CA TYR A 108 1.29 -6.02 -18.05
C TYR A 108 2.63 -6.27 -18.74
N ASP A 109 2.70 -7.18 -19.71
CA ASP A 109 3.88 -7.29 -20.59
C ASP A 109 4.17 -5.97 -21.29
N ASP A 110 3.14 -5.38 -21.89
CA ASP A 110 3.24 -4.12 -22.64
C ASP A 110 3.57 -2.93 -21.71
N LEU A 111 2.97 -2.89 -20.53
CA LEU A 111 3.26 -1.86 -19.53
C LEU A 111 4.72 -1.92 -19.05
N PHE A 112 5.19 -3.12 -18.70
CA PHE A 112 6.57 -3.28 -18.21
C PHE A 112 7.60 -3.04 -19.32
N ASP A 113 7.31 -3.43 -20.56
CA ASP A 113 8.15 -3.12 -21.71
C ASP A 113 8.23 -1.60 -21.95
N GLU A 114 7.10 -0.88 -21.84
CA GLU A 114 7.10 0.57 -21.97
C GLU A 114 7.90 1.26 -20.86
N LEU A 115 7.80 0.80 -19.60
CA LEU A 115 8.63 1.30 -18.49
C LEU A 115 10.11 1.05 -18.74
N LEU A 116 10.49 -0.18 -19.07
CA LEU A 116 11.89 -0.58 -19.32
C LEU A 116 12.51 0.13 -20.51
N LYS A 117 11.74 0.47 -21.54
CA LYS A 117 12.18 1.29 -22.68
C LYS A 117 12.76 2.63 -22.25
N TYR A 118 12.28 3.20 -21.14
CA TYR A 118 12.78 4.43 -20.55
C TYR A 118 13.77 4.20 -19.39
N GLY A 119 14.15 2.97 -19.11
CA GLY A 119 15.03 2.63 -17.99
C GLY A 119 14.36 2.76 -16.62
N ILE A 120 13.02 2.65 -16.56
CA ILE A 120 12.24 2.70 -15.33
C ILE A 120 12.01 1.26 -14.85
N GLU A 121 12.57 0.91 -13.69
CA GLU A 121 12.38 -0.41 -13.05
C GLU A 121 10.94 -0.58 -12.54
N PRO A 122 10.22 -1.63 -12.95
CA PRO A 122 8.94 -1.96 -12.33
C PRO A 122 9.14 -2.47 -10.90
N VAL A 123 8.35 -1.97 -9.96
CA VAL A 123 8.22 -2.47 -8.58
C VAL A 123 6.78 -2.91 -8.40
N VAL A 124 6.54 -4.19 -8.18
CA VAL A 124 5.20 -4.79 -8.30
C VAL A 124 4.70 -5.31 -6.98
N THR A 125 3.51 -4.85 -6.59
CA THR A 125 2.74 -5.43 -5.48
C THR A 125 1.75 -6.47 -6.03
N LEU A 126 1.81 -7.69 -5.51
CA LEU A 126 0.95 -8.79 -5.97
C LEU A 126 -0.50 -8.63 -5.54
N SER A 127 -0.75 -8.20 -4.30
CA SER A 127 -2.09 -7.94 -3.79
C SER A 127 -2.18 -6.53 -3.21
N HIS A 128 -2.93 -5.67 -3.89
CA HIS A 128 -3.16 -4.29 -3.45
C HIS A 128 -4.66 -3.98 -3.49
N PHE A 129 -5.39 -4.54 -2.51
CA PHE A 129 -6.83 -4.33 -2.30
C PHE A 129 -7.73 -4.81 -3.45
N GLU A 130 -7.27 -5.81 -4.21
CA GLU A 130 -7.91 -6.28 -5.44
C GLU A 130 -8.07 -7.81 -5.52
N MET A 131 -8.39 -8.47 -4.41
CA MET A 131 -8.79 -9.88 -4.48
C MET A 131 -9.96 -10.06 -5.47
N PRO A 132 -9.99 -11.11 -6.33
CA PRO A 132 -11.16 -11.44 -7.13
C PRO A 132 -12.43 -11.56 -6.27
N TYR A 133 -13.49 -10.86 -6.67
CA TYR A 133 -14.74 -10.81 -5.91
C TYR A 133 -15.34 -12.21 -5.68
N ALA A 134 -15.21 -13.12 -6.65
CA ALA A 134 -15.67 -14.49 -6.51
C ALA A 134 -15.01 -15.23 -5.33
N LEU A 135 -13.72 -15.00 -5.07
CA LEU A 135 -13.04 -15.59 -3.91
C LEU A 135 -13.61 -15.07 -2.59
N ALA A 136 -13.91 -13.77 -2.51
CA ALA A 136 -14.55 -13.20 -1.33
C ALA A 136 -15.97 -13.72 -1.14
N LYS A 137 -16.76 -13.79 -2.23
CA LYS A 137 -18.18 -14.13 -2.21
C LYS A 137 -18.44 -15.62 -2.01
N GLU A 138 -17.72 -16.48 -2.73
CA GLU A 138 -18.00 -17.91 -2.80
C GLU A 138 -17.13 -18.73 -1.84
N TYR A 139 -15.91 -18.27 -1.56
CA TYR A 139 -14.96 -18.96 -0.69
C TYR A 139 -14.84 -18.33 0.70
N GLY A 140 -15.35 -17.10 0.91
CA GLY A 140 -15.19 -16.37 2.17
C GLY A 140 -13.80 -15.74 2.32
N GLY A 141 -13.16 -15.37 1.20
CA GLY A 141 -11.88 -14.69 1.17
C GLY A 141 -10.76 -15.48 1.86
N TRP A 142 -9.91 -14.79 2.60
CA TRP A 142 -8.78 -15.39 3.30
C TRP A 142 -9.16 -16.20 4.54
N MET A 143 -10.45 -16.25 4.95
CA MET A 143 -10.89 -17.24 5.94
C MET A 143 -10.75 -18.68 5.42
N ASN A 144 -10.85 -18.89 4.12
CA ASN A 144 -10.68 -20.18 3.49
C ASN A 144 -9.21 -20.44 3.18
N ARG A 145 -8.65 -21.48 3.77
CA ARG A 145 -7.25 -21.86 3.57
C ARG A 145 -6.89 -22.11 2.09
N GLN A 146 -7.85 -22.57 1.27
CA GLN A 146 -7.64 -22.82 -0.16
C GLN A 146 -7.21 -21.55 -0.92
N THR A 147 -7.51 -20.36 -0.39
CA THR A 147 -7.06 -19.09 -0.96
C THR A 147 -5.54 -18.97 -1.01
N ILE A 148 -4.81 -19.68 -0.13
CA ILE A 148 -3.35 -19.80 -0.19
C ILE A 148 -2.92 -20.36 -1.55
N ASP A 149 -3.52 -21.47 -1.97
CA ASP A 149 -3.16 -22.13 -3.23
C ASP A 149 -3.48 -21.27 -4.44
N PHE A 150 -4.63 -20.60 -4.43
CA PHE A 150 -5.03 -19.66 -5.49
C PHE A 150 -4.07 -18.49 -5.61
N PHE A 151 -3.70 -17.88 -4.49
CA PHE A 151 -2.75 -16.77 -4.48
C PHE A 151 -1.35 -17.19 -4.93
N VAL A 152 -0.86 -18.33 -4.45
CA VAL A 152 0.45 -18.86 -4.84
C VAL A 152 0.47 -19.23 -6.33
N HIS A 153 -0.63 -19.75 -6.87
CA HIS A 153 -0.76 -20.02 -8.30
C HIS A 153 -0.70 -18.73 -9.13
N TYR A 154 -1.48 -17.72 -8.75
CA TYR A 154 -1.46 -16.40 -9.37
C TYR A 154 -0.05 -15.77 -9.32
N ALA A 155 0.54 -15.69 -8.12
CA ALA A 155 1.85 -15.11 -7.92
C ALA A 155 2.93 -15.80 -8.77
N ALA A 156 2.94 -17.14 -8.78
CA ALA A 156 3.88 -17.91 -9.58
C ALA A 156 3.70 -17.69 -11.09
N THR A 157 2.45 -17.55 -11.55
CA THR A 157 2.14 -17.28 -12.96
C THR A 157 2.72 -15.94 -13.40
N VAL A 158 2.46 -14.87 -12.67
CA VAL A 158 2.96 -13.53 -13.03
C VAL A 158 4.47 -13.40 -12.83
N MET A 159 5.03 -13.97 -11.77
CA MET A 159 6.47 -13.99 -11.54
C MET A 159 7.21 -14.77 -12.64
N GLN A 160 6.66 -15.89 -13.11
CA GLN A 160 7.24 -16.65 -14.22
C GLN A 160 7.14 -15.89 -15.54
N ARG A 161 5.99 -15.25 -15.81
CA ARG A 161 5.77 -14.46 -17.04
C ARG A 161 6.74 -13.29 -17.13
N TYR A 162 6.89 -12.55 -16.04
CA TYR A 162 7.67 -11.30 -16.00
C TYR A 162 9.07 -11.47 -15.41
N ARG A 163 9.61 -12.70 -15.34
CA ARG A 163 10.86 -13.01 -14.64
C ARG A 163 12.09 -12.25 -15.14
N ASN A 164 12.05 -11.74 -16.38
CA ASN A 164 13.12 -10.96 -16.99
C ASN A 164 12.80 -9.46 -17.06
N LYS A 165 11.65 -9.02 -16.54
CA LYS A 165 11.16 -7.64 -16.60
C LYS A 165 11.01 -7.02 -15.22
N VAL A 166 10.65 -7.79 -14.21
CA VAL A 166 10.39 -7.32 -12.86
C VAL A 166 11.34 -8.00 -11.89
N LYS A 167 12.09 -7.20 -11.15
CA LYS A 167 13.03 -7.67 -10.12
C LYS A 167 12.46 -7.50 -8.72
N TYR A 168 11.72 -6.43 -8.46
CA TYR A 168 11.24 -6.04 -7.15
C TYR A 168 9.76 -6.37 -6.98
N TRP A 169 9.46 -7.19 -5.98
CA TRP A 169 8.11 -7.67 -5.68
C TRP A 169 7.73 -7.39 -4.24
N MET A 170 6.46 -7.19 -3.98
CA MET A 170 5.85 -7.19 -2.63
C MET A 170 4.62 -8.08 -2.64
N THR A 171 4.38 -8.82 -1.57
CA THR A 171 3.26 -9.77 -1.53
C THR A 171 1.92 -9.10 -1.29
N PHE A 172 1.78 -8.37 -0.18
CA PHE A 172 0.53 -7.70 0.20
C PHE A 172 0.80 -6.22 0.50
N ASN A 173 -0.12 -5.35 0.07
CA ASN A 173 -0.07 -3.94 0.43
C ASN A 173 -0.68 -3.70 1.79
N GLU A 174 0.02 -2.96 2.66
CA GLU A 174 -0.49 -2.51 3.97
C GLU A 174 -1.28 -3.59 4.72
N ILE A 175 -0.75 -4.82 4.73
CA ILE A 175 -1.40 -5.99 5.31
C ILE A 175 -1.88 -5.75 6.75
N ASN A 176 -1.24 -4.85 7.48
CA ASN A 176 -1.54 -4.52 8.86
C ASN A 176 -2.70 -3.52 9.04
N ASN A 177 -3.27 -2.94 7.98
CA ASN A 177 -4.43 -2.07 8.11
C ASN A 177 -5.69 -2.84 8.55
N GLN A 178 -5.78 -4.12 8.24
CA GLN A 178 -6.89 -4.96 8.67
C GLN A 178 -6.92 -5.24 10.18
N SER A 179 -5.90 -4.83 10.95
CA SER A 179 -5.96 -4.85 12.42
C SER A 179 -7.09 -3.96 12.95
N ASN A 180 -7.53 -2.96 12.19
CA ASN A 180 -8.75 -2.21 12.47
C ASN A 180 -10.00 -3.03 12.15
N THR A 181 -10.36 -3.97 13.00
CA THR A 181 -11.55 -4.82 12.85
C THR A 181 -12.88 -4.10 13.13
N ALA A 182 -12.85 -2.84 13.54
CA ALA A 182 -14.03 -2.01 13.71
C ALA A 182 -14.59 -1.50 12.37
N ASN A 183 -13.72 -1.39 11.34
CA ASN A 183 -14.08 -0.93 10.01
C ASN A 183 -13.94 -2.06 8.99
N ASP A 184 -15.06 -2.55 8.47
CA ASP A 184 -15.10 -3.65 7.50
C ASP A 184 -14.37 -3.34 6.18
N ILE A 185 -14.16 -2.08 5.83
CA ILE A 185 -13.44 -1.68 4.60
C ILE A 185 -12.03 -2.29 4.57
N PHE A 186 -11.31 -2.26 5.70
CA PHE A 186 -9.94 -2.78 5.74
C PHE A 186 -9.89 -4.31 5.65
N GLY A 187 -10.77 -5.01 6.35
CA GLY A 187 -10.89 -6.47 6.21
C GLY A 187 -11.34 -6.87 4.80
N TRP A 188 -12.28 -6.14 4.23
CA TRP A 188 -12.78 -6.40 2.89
C TRP A 188 -11.70 -6.23 1.81
N THR A 189 -10.97 -5.13 1.84
CA THR A 189 -9.95 -4.82 0.82
C THR A 189 -8.69 -5.66 0.96
N ASN A 190 -8.23 -5.94 2.18
CA ASN A 190 -7.05 -6.79 2.39
C ASN A 190 -7.38 -8.28 2.19
N SER A 191 -8.49 -8.77 2.75
CA SER A 191 -8.73 -10.21 2.87
C SER A 191 -10.07 -10.71 2.33
N GLY A 192 -10.90 -9.85 1.74
CA GLY A 192 -12.23 -10.23 1.25
C GLY A 192 -13.19 -10.62 2.38
N VAL A 193 -12.97 -10.13 3.60
CA VAL A 193 -13.70 -10.51 4.81
C VAL A 193 -14.27 -9.28 5.50
N ARG A 194 -15.52 -9.38 5.96
CA ARG A 194 -16.13 -8.38 6.84
C ARG A 194 -16.05 -8.88 8.28
N PHE A 195 -15.21 -8.25 9.09
CA PHE A 195 -15.04 -8.68 10.49
C PHE A 195 -16.28 -8.48 11.34
N SER A 196 -17.19 -7.57 10.96
CA SER A 196 -18.49 -7.39 11.64
C SER A 196 -19.37 -8.64 11.63
N GLN A 197 -19.13 -9.59 10.73
CA GLN A 197 -19.87 -10.84 10.62
C GLN A 197 -19.43 -11.92 11.63
N PHE A 198 -18.34 -11.69 12.36
CA PHE A 198 -17.79 -12.65 13.31
C PHE A 198 -18.02 -12.22 14.75
N GLU A 199 -18.42 -13.15 15.61
CA GLU A 199 -18.59 -12.90 17.05
C GLU A 199 -17.24 -12.51 17.69
N ASN A 200 -16.17 -13.25 17.37
CA ASN A 200 -14.81 -12.92 17.78
C ASN A 200 -14.00 -12.39 16.59
N LYS A 201 -14.11 -11.07 16.37
CA LYS A 201 -13.42 -10.38 15.26
C LYS A 201 -11.91 -10.58 15.28
N LYS A 202 -11.31 -10.57 16.47
CA LYS A 202 -9.86 -10.69 16.65
C LYS A 202 -9.37 -12.09 16.32
N LYS A 203 -10.13 -13.14 16.68
CA LYS A 203 -9.84 -14.50 16.26
C LYS A 203 -9.92 -14.65 14.74
N ALA A 204 -10.96 -14.06 14.13
CA ALA A 204 -11.09 -14.05 12.66
C ALA A 204 -9.92 -13.32 12.00
N LEU A 205 -9.51 -12.16 12.52
CA LEU A 205 -8.34 -11.42 12.04
C LEU A 205 -7.09 -12.30 12.06
N TYR A 206 -6.75 -12.93 13.18
CA TYR A 206 -5.55 -13.76 13.27
C TYR A 206 -5.62 -14.96 12.34
N GLN A 207 -6.80 -15.51 12.08
CA GLN A 207 -6.96 -16.62 11.13
C GLN A 207 -6.70 -16.19 9.69
N VAL A 208 -7.31 -15.10 9.22
CA VAL A 208 -7.09 -14.61 7.83
C VAL A 208 -5.64 -14.20 7.63
N VAL A 209 -5.07 -13.51 8.61
CA VAL A 209 -3.66 -13.06 8.56
C VAL A 209 -2.69 -14.24 8.58
N HIS A 210 -2.99 -15.31 9.33
CA HIS A 210 -2.18 -16.53 9.28
C HIS A 210 -2.11 -17.10 7.86
N HIS A 211 -3.24 -17.21 7.16
CA HIS A 211 -3.27 -17.71 5.78
C HIS A 211 -2.51 -16.79 4.82
N GLU A 212 -2.64 -15.47 4.95
CA GLU A 212 -1.90 -14.50 4.14
C GLU A 212 -0.38 -14.59 4.38
N LEU A 213 0.05 -14.72 5.65
CA LEU A 213 1.47 -14.85 5.99
C LEU A 213 2.07 -16.16 5.46
N VAL A 214 1.34 -17.27 5.57
CA VAL A 214 1.75 -18.56 4.97
C VAL A 214 1.86 -18.42 3.45
N ALA A 215 0.87 -17.82 2.80
CA ALA A 215 0.88 -17.59 1.35
C ALA A 215 2.07 -16.71 0.93
N SER A 216 2.33 -15.63 1.67
CA SER A 216 3.48 -14.76 1.43
C SER A 216 4.81 -15.53 1.52
N ALA A 217 5.00 -16.33 2.55
CA ALA A 217 6.21 -17.14 2.72
C ALA A 217 6.39 -18.18 1.59
N MET A 218 5.30 -18.80 1.15
CA MET A 218 5.32 -19.71 -0.01
C MET A 218 5.69 -18.98 -1.30
N VAL A 219 5.17 -17.76 -1.51
CA VAL A 219 5.49 -16.92 -2.67
C VAL A 219 6.96 -16.52 -2.66
N VAL A 220 7.52 -16.10 -1.53
CA VAL A 220 8.96 -15.77 -1.40
C VAL A 220 9.81 -16.97 -1.80
N THR A 221 9.54 -18.14 -1.22
CA THR A 221 10.29 -19.37 -1.53
C THR A 221 10.16 -19.75 -3.00
N LYS A 222 8.96 -19.65 -3.57
CA LYS A 222 8.68 -20.00 -4.97
C LYS A 222 9.29 -18.97 -5.93
N GLY A 223 9.22 -17.70 -5.60
CA GLY A 223 9.82 -16.61 -6.38
C GLY A 223 11.32 -16.77 -6.54
N HIS A 224 12.05 -17.08 -5.46
CA HIS A 224 13.49 -17.33 -5.52
C HIS A 224 13.85 -18.60 -6.32
N LYS A 225 12.94 -19.59 -6.41
CA LYS A 225 13.13 -20.73 -7.32
C LYS A 225 12.90 -20.37 -8.78
N ILE A 226 12.01 -19.42 -9.07
CA ILE A 226 11.77 -18.91 -10.43
C ILE A 226 12.96 -18.05 -10.89
N ASN A 227 13.40 -17.14 -10.04
CA ASN A 227 14.56 -16.30 -10.28
C ASN A 227 15.24 -15.93 -8.95
N PRO A 228 16.46 -16.42 -8.68
CA PRO A 228 17.20 -16.15 -7.44
C PRO A 228 17.57 -14.67 -7.25
N ASP A 229 17.52 -13.86 -8.32
CA ASP A 229 17.82 -12.42 -8.27
C ASP A 229 16.60 -11.57 -7.85
N PHE A 230 15.43 -12.16 -7.72
CA PHE A 230 14.25 -11.44 -7.22
C PHE A 230 14.50 -10.89 -5.82
N LYS A 231 13.98 -9.69 -5.60
CA LYS A 231 13.88 -9.04 -4.31
C LYS A 231 12.41 -8.99 -3.93
N ILE A 232 12.03 -9.77 -2.92
CA ILE A 232 10.64 -9.95 -2.51
C ILE A 232 10.48 -9.41 -1.10
N GLY A 233 9.71 -8.32 -0.97
CA GLY A 233 9.46 -7.62 0.28
C GLY A 233 8.06 -7.87 0.86
N CYS A 234 7.90 -7.52 2.12
CA CYS A 234 6.59 -7.21 2.69
C CYS A 234 6.28 -5.72 2.52
N MET A 235 5.03 -5.34 2.77
CA MET A 235 4.65 -3.93 2.81
C MET A 235 3.66 -3.69 3.94
N CYS A 236 4.02 -2.77 4.83
CA CYS A 236 3.24 -2.40 6.00
C CYS A 236 2.95 -0.89 6.01
N SER A 237 1.76 -0.51 6.47
CA SER A 237 1.46 0.86 6.86
C SER A 237 2.17 1.15 8.17
N PHE A 238 3.06 2.14 8.19
CA PHE A 238 3.81 2.47 9.39
C PHE A 238 3.40 3.85 9.92
N VAL A 239 2.57 3.83 10.97
CA VAL A 239 2.14 4.99 11.74
C VAL A 239 2.73 4.84 13.13
N PRO A 240 3.82 5.56 13.47
CA PRO A 240 4.38 5.48 14.81
C PRO A 240 3.44 6.11 15.84
N TYR A 241 3.32 5.47 16.98
CA TYR A 241 2.60 5.98 18.14
C TYR A 241 3.60 6.51 19.17
N TYR A 242 3.53 7.83 19.44
CA TYR A 242 4.31 8.43 20.50
C TYR A 242 3.56 8.39 21.81
N PRO A 243 4.24 8.22 22.96
CA PRO A 243 3.61 8.51 24.25
C PRO A 243 3.28 10.00 24.32
N TYR A 244 2.05 10.35 24.72
CA TYR A 244 1.65 11.75 24.87
C TYR A 244 2.47 12.48 25.91
N SER A 245 2.92 11.77 26.94
CA SER A 245 3.77 12.31 27.99
C SER A 245 4.84 11.30 28.43
N CYS A 246 5.74 11.74 29.34
CA CYS A 246 6.69 10.82 29.99
C CYS A 246 6.06 9.99 31.13
N ASN A 247 4.73 9.98 31.29
CA ASN A 247 4.07 9.05 32.19
C ASN A 247 4.39 7.60 31.76
N PRO A 248 4.91 6.74 32.67
CA PRO A 248 5.21 5.36 32.33
C PRO A 248 4.05 4.58 31.68
N ASP A 249 2.80 4.88 32.06
CA ASP A 249 1.63 4.25 31.47
C ASP A 249 1.41 4.69 30.01
N ASP A 250 1.68 5.95 29.67
CA ASP A 250 1.65 6.43 28.28
C ASP A 250 2.76 5.78 27.45
N VAL A 251 3.96 5.61 28.04
CA VAL A 251 5.09 4.95 27.39
C VAL A 251 4.78 3.47 27.11
N MET A 252 4.18 2.77 28.06
CA MET A 252 3.75 1.38 27.85
C MET A 252 2.63 1.28 26.84
N MET A 253 1.65 2.20 26.85
CA MET A 253 0.56 2.26 25.85
C MET A 253 1.12 2.44 24.45
N ALA A 254 2.11 3.32 24.24
CA ALA A 254 2.77 3.51 22.95
C ALA A 254 3.47 2.22 22.48
N LEU A 255 4.19 1.54 23.35
CA LEU A 255 4.84 0.26 23.05
C LEU A 255 3.84 -0.82 22.64
N GLU A 256 2.76 -0.97 23.39
CA GLU A 256 1.71 -1.96 23.12
C GLU A 256 0.95 -1.65 21.83
N SER A 257 0.67 -0.38 21.56
CA SER A 257 0.06 0.07 20.29
C SER A 257 0.94 -0.27 19.08
N MET A 258 2.26 -0.21 19.23
CA MET A 258 3.20 -0.61 18.18
C MET A 258 3.24 -2.13 17.95
N HIS A 259 2.85 -2.97 18.91
CA HIS A 259 2.77 -4.43 18.71
C HIS A 259 1.78 -4.78 17.56
N GLU A 260 0.66 -4.08 17.46
CA GLU A 260 -0.30 -4.28 16.35
C GLU A 260 0.31 -3.93 14.99
N ARG A 261 1.21 -2.95 14.94
CA ARG A 261 1.90 -2.57 13.71
C ARG A 261 3.00 -3.57 13.35
N PHE A 262 3.80 -4.00 14.34
CA PHE A 262 4.92 -4.90 14.14
C PHE A 262 4.55 -6.37 13.94
N TYR A 263 3.40 -6.82 14.42
CA TYR A 263 2.99 -8.23 14.35
C TYR A 263 3.23 -8.84 12.96
N PHE A 264 2.80 -8.16 11.91
CA PHE A 264 2.88 -8.62 10.53
C PHE A 264 4.33 -8.62 10.00
N SER A 265 5.02 -7.51 10.16
CA SER A 265 6.42 -7.40 9.73
C SER A 265 7.36 -8.27 10.55
N ASP A 266 7.07 -8.51 11.84
CA ASP A 266 7.83 -9.48 12.65
C ASP A 266 7.79 -10.88 12.02
N VAL A 267 6.62 -11.34 11.59
CA VAL A 267 6.49 -12.66 10.97
C VAL A 267 7.13 -12.70 9.59
N HIS A 268 6.89 -11.68 8.76
CA HIS A 268 7.52 -11.58 7.44
C HIS A 268 9.06 -11.58 7.50
N CYS A 269 9.63 -10.89 8.48
CA CYS A 269 11.09 -10.73 8.58
C CYS A 269 11.78 -11.83 9.37
N ARG A 270 11.12 -12.39 10.39
CA ARG A 270 11.71 -13.37 11.32
C ARG A 270 11.25 -14.79 11.09
N GLY A 271 10.17 -14.99 10.34
CA GLY A 271 9.62 -16.32 10.01
C GLY A 271 8.95 -17.03 11.18
N HIS A 272 8.58 -16.32 12.24
CA HIS A 272 7.88 -16.88 13.39
C HIS A 272 7.04 -15.83 14.11
N TYR A 273 6.01 -16.26 14.81
CA TYR A 273 5.16 -15.39 15.60
C TYR A 273 5.88 -14.84 16.85
N PRO A 274 5.75 -13.54 17.13
CA PRO A 274 6.39 -12.92 18.27
C PRO A 274 5.78 -13.39 19.61
N ALA A 275 6.58 -13.31 20.67
CA ALA A 275 6.16 -13.79 21.98
C ALA A 275 4.95 -13.04 22.55
N TYR A 276 4.87 -11.72 22.30
CA TYR A 276 3.72 -10.91 22.75
C TYR A 276 2.40 -11.38 22.12
N ALA A 277 2.39 -11.73 20.82
CA ALA A 277 1.21 -12.26 20.14
C ALA A 277 0.78 -13.63 20.70
N LYS A 278 1.73 -14.55 20.89
CA LYS A 278 1.45 -15.87 21.49
C LYS A 278 0.86 -15.75 22.91
N LYS A 279 1.31 -14.77 23.69
CA LYS A 279 0.76 -14.48 25.03
C LYS A 279 -0.62 -13.88 24.98
N GLU A 280 -0.87 -12.99 24.03
CA GLU A 280 -2.17 -12.41 23.79
C GLU A 280 -3.18 -13.49 23.38
N TRP A 281 -2.83 -14.33 22.41
CA TRP A 281 -3.66 -15.45 21.97
C TRP A 281 -4.05 -16.39 23.12
N ALA A 282 -3.09 -16.72 23.99
CA ALA A 282 -3.34 -17.59 25.14
C ALA A 282 -4.28 -16.93 26.15
N ARG A 283 -4.17 -15.62 26.36
CA ARG A 283 -5.02 -14.86 27.28
C ARG A 283 -6.44 -14.68 26.75
N GLU A 284 -6.60 -14.46 25.43
CA GLU A 284 -7.87 -14.07 24.82
C GLU A 284 -8.54 -15.21 24.03
N GLY A 285 -7.89 -16.35 23.86
CA GLY A 285 -8.43 -17.48 23.10
C GLY A 285 -8.52 -17.20 21.59
N THR A 286 -7.59 -16.38 21.07
CA THR A 286 -7.61 -15.88 19.68
C THR A 286 -6.56 -16.50 18.77
N ALA A 287 -5.86 -17.55 19.22
CA ALA A 287 -4.86 -18.23 18.39
C ALA A 287 -5.47 -18.72 17.06
N PRO A 288 -4.78 -18.48 15.92
CA PRO A 288 -5.21 -19.06 14.65
C PRO A 288 -5.04 -20.59 14.66
N GLU A 289 -5.87 -21.25 13.90
CA GLU A 289 -5.70 -22.67 13.58
C GLU A 289 -4.58 -22.82 12.55
N MET A 290 -3.58 -23.63 12.87
CA MET A 290 -2.41 -23.88 12.02
C MET A 290 -2.36 -25.33 11.58
N GLU A 291 -1.92 -25.57 10.37
CA GLU A 291 -1.63 -26.94 9.92
C GLU A 291 -0.19 -27.35 10.24
N PRO A 292 0.08 -28.65 10.39
CA PRO A 292 1.44 -29.16 10.51
C PRO A 292 2.32 -28.69 9.35
N GLY A 293 3.42 -28.02 9.65
CA GLY A 293 4.36 -27.49 8.65
C GLY A 293 4.26 -25.98 8.41
N ASP A 294 3.19 -25.30 8.82
CA ASP A 294 3.04 -23.85 8.62
C ASP A 294 4.21 -23.05 9.22
N GLU A 295 4.66 -23.40 10.45
CA GLU A 295 5.80 -22.70 11.06
C GLU A 295 7.09 -22.92 10.25
N ALA A 296 7.29 -24.08 9.66
CA ALA A 296 8.46 -24.33 8.80
C ALA A 296 8.36 -23.54 7.48
N VAL A 297 7.16 -23.37 6.92
CA VAL A 297 6.91 -22.53 5.74
C VAL A 297 7.23 -21.08 6.05
N LEU A 298 6.74 -20.55 7.17
CA LEU A 298 7.03 -19.18 7.60
C LEU A 298 8.53 -18.95 7.77
N ALA A 299 9.23 -19.87 8.44
CA ALA A 299 10.66 -19.78 8.68
C ALA A 299 11.51 -19.82 7.38
N ALA A 300 11.06 -20.57 6.37
CA ALA A 300 11.75 -20.70 5.08
C ALA A 300 11.51 -19.51 4.14
N GLY A 301 10.40 -18.78 4.29
CA GLY A 301 9.94 -17.75 3.36
C GLY A 301 10.02 -16.33 3.91
N THR A 302 11.08 -15.98 4.63
CA THR A 302 11.29 -14.59 5.09
C THR A 302 11.63 -13.66 3.94
N VAL A 303 11.15 -12.42 4.04
CA VAL A 303 11.32 -11.40 2.98
C VAL A 303 12.75 -10.86 2.88
N ASP A 304 13.11 -10.33 1.69
CA ASP A 304 14.44 -9.76 1.43
C ASP A 304 14.56 -8.32 1.94
N TYR A 305 13.48 -7.55 1.91
CA TYR A 305 13.44 -6.15 2.33
C TYR A 305 12.08 -5.79 2.94
N VAL A 306 12.02 -4.66 3.63
CA VAL A 306 10.79 -4.12 4.21
C VAL A 306 10.36 -2.89 3.43
N GLY A 307 9.25 -3.02 2.68
CA GLY A 307 8.52 -1.90 2.14
C GLY A 307 7.55 -1.34 3.19
N PHE A 308 7.39 -0.03 3.22
CA PHE A 308 6.39 0.58 4.09
C PHE A 308 5.85 1.90 3.53
N SER A 309 4.64 2.25 3.96
CA SER A 309 4.06 3.57 3.77
C SER A 309 4.23 4.41 5.03
N TYR A 310 4.47 5.70 4.82
CA TYR A 310 4.50 6.69 5.87
C TYR A 310 3.74 7.94 5.44
N TYR A 311 2.70 8.30 6.17
CA TYR A 311 1.92 9.51 5.90
C TYR A 311 1.84 10.43 7.11
N MET A 312 1.87 9.86 8.32
CA MET A 312 1.65 10.58 9.58
C MET A 312 2.19 9.80 10.77
N SER A 313 2.24 10.47 11.91
CA SER A 313 2.41 9.87 13.24
C SER A 313 1.16 10.15 14.09
N ASN A 314 1.03 9.44 15.21
CA ASN A 314 0.02 9.69 16.21
C ASN A 314 0.62 9.73 17.61
N ALA A 315 -0.08 10.33 18.57
CA ALA A 315 0.21 10.20 19.99
C ALA A 315 -0.88 9.35 20.66
N VAL A 316 -0.50 8.60 21.71
CA VAL A 316 -1.43 7.82 22.53
C VAL A 316 -1.33 8.22 23.97
N ARG A 317 -2.46 8.15 24.68
CA ARG A 317 -2.59 8.55 26.06
C ARG A 317 -3.41 7.53 26.84
N SER A 318 -2.83 7.02 27.94
CA SER A 318 -3.37 5.88 28.70
C SER A 318 -4.70 6.15 29.42
N ASP A 319 -4.99 7.41 29.74
CA ASP A 319 -6.21 7.82 30.46
C ASP A 319 -7.34 8.34 29.52
N VAL A 320 -7.20 8.15 28.20
CA VAL A 320 -8.16 8.58 27.20
C VAL A 320 -8.63 7.37 26.40
N GLU A 321 -9.92 7.28 26.13
CA GLU A 321 -10.50 6.36 25.16
C GLU A 321 -11.45 7.13 24.25
N VAL A 322 -11.22 7.04 22.93
CA VAL A 322 -11.98 7.73 21.88
C VAL A 322 -12.45 6.74 20.83
N GLU A 323 -13.46 7.10 20.07
CA GLU A 323 -13.80 6.32 18.88
C GLU A 323 -12.64 6.37 17.89
N SER A 324 -12.30 5.22 17.34
CA SER A 324 -11.26 5.13 16.30
C SER A 324 -11.70 5.90 15.05
N ASP A 325 -10.83 6.77 14.54
CA ASP A 325 -11.04 7.49 13.29
C ASP A 325 -10.93 6.59 12.03
N GLY A 326 -10.63 5.31 12.22
CA GLY A 326 -10.48 4.34 11.14
C GLY A 326 -9.17 4.44 10.35
N VAL A 327 -8.41 5.51 10.53
CA VAL A 327 -7.17 5.78 9.77
C VAL A 327 -5.93 5.36 10.55
N SER A 328 -5.94 5.52 11.87
CA SER A 328 -4.84 5.20 12.79
C SER A 328 -4.76 3.73 13.21
N GLY A 329 -5.28 2.80 12.39
CA GLY A 329 -5.23 1.36 12.68
C GLY A 329 -6.19 0.87 13.75
N GLY A 330 -7.22 1.67 14.06
CA GLY A 330 -8.25 1.27 15.04
C GLY A 330 -7.88 1.51 16.48
N ASN A 331 -6.76 2.17 16.77
CA ASN A 331 -6.35 2.48 18.13
C ASN A 331 -7.29 3.52 18.77
N THR A 332 -7.89 3.17 19.91
CA THR A 332 -8.87 4.00 20.63
C THR A 332 -8.24 4.94 21.67
N HIS A 333 -6.94 4.97 21.80
CA HIS A 333 -6.21 5.84 22.74
C HIS A 333 -5.47 6.98 22.04
N THR A 334 -5.73 7.20 20.75
CA THR A 334 -5.07 8.26 19.97
C THR A 334 -5.54 9.65 20.39
N VAL A 335 -4.58 10.56 20.50
CA VAL A 335 -4.79 11.98 20.77
C VAL A 335 -3.96 12.82 19.80
N PRO A 336 -4.39 14.06 19.47
CA PRO A 336 -3.58 14.97 18.67
C PRO A 336 -2.23 15.26 19.34
N ASN A 337 -1.15 15.16 18.56
CA ASN A 337 0.17 15.59 19.04
C ASN A 337 0.23 17.13 19.02
N PRO A 338 0.47 17.79 20.16
CA PRO A 338 0.44 19.25 20.25
C PRO A 338 1.61 19.95 19.54
N TYR A 339 2.62 19.20 19.09
CA TYR A 339 3.84 19.73 18.50
C TYR A 339 3.86 19.69 16.97
N VAL A 340 2.87 19.03 16.34
CA VAL A 340 2.78 18.92 14.87
C VAL A 340 1.43 19.42 14.36
N LYS A 341 1.42 19.96 13.14
CA LYS A 341 0.19 20.39 12.47
C LYS A 341 -0.48 19.18 11.79
N ALA A 342 -1.79 19.29 11.56
CA ALA A 342 -2.52 18.33 10.76
C ALA A 342 -2.94 18.92 9.40
N SER A 343 -3.13 18.05 8.41
CA SER A 343 -3.75 18.39 7.12
C SER A 343 -5.26 18.58 7.27
N ASP A 344 -5.94 19.02 6.19
CA ASP A 344 -7.41 19.15 6.15
C ASP A 344 -8.14 17.82 6.39
N TRP A 345 -7.46 16.69 6.17
CA TRP A 345 -7.96 15.34 6.48
C TRP A 345 -7.57 14.84 7.89
N GLY A 346 -7.03 15.70 8.75
CA GLY A 346 -6.65 15.38 10.13
C GLY A 346 -5.33 14.60 10.25
N TRP A 347 -4.60 14.36 9.17
CA TRP A 347 -3.33 13.65 9.21
C TRP A 347 -2.21 14.53 9.71
N GLN A 348 -1.54 14.09 10.75
CA GLN A 348 -0.46 14.85 11.39
C GLN A 348 0.79 14.88 10.50
N ILE A 349 1.28 16.08 10.19
CA ILE A 349 2.44 16.31 9.32
C ILE A 349 3.70 16.25 10.19
N ASP A 350 4.40 15.12 10.14
CA ASP A 350 5.56 14.85 10.98
C ASP A 350 6.75 14.28 10.18
N PRO A 351 7.59 15.13 9.61
CA PRO A 351 8.79 14.67 8.89
C PRO A 351 9.78 13.91 9.77
N VAL A 352 9.94 14.31 11.03
CA VAL A 352 10.84 13.62 11.99
C VAL A 352 10.34 12.20 12.28
N GLY A 353 9.03 12.00 12.27
CA GLY A 353 8.43 10.68 12.41
C GLY A 353 8.82 9.72 11.30
N LEU A 354 9.10 10.21 10.08
CA LEU A 354 9.65 9.37 9.02
C LEU A 354 11.06 8.87 9.38
N ARG A 355 11.94 9.77 9.85
CA ARG A 355 13.29 9.37 10.31
C ARG A 355 13.21 8.40 11.48
N TYR A 356 12.33 8.65 12.45
CA TYR A 356 12.07 7.75 13.56
C TYR A 356 11.61 6.35 13.08
N SER A 357 10.69 6.32 12.11
CA SER A 357 10.17 5.07 11.53
C SER A 357 11.25 4.27 10.81
N LEU A 358 12.11 4.95 10.04
CA LEU A 358 13.24 4.33 9.35
C LEU A 358 14.21 3.68 10.34
N ASN A 359 14.64 4.42 11.38
CA ASN A 359 15.50 3.87 12.43
C ASN A 359 14.84 2.68 13.14
N THR A 360 13.58 2.85 13.55
CA THR A 360 12.84 1.80 14.27
C THR A 360 12.73 0.50 13.48
N LEU A 361 12.41 0.59 12.18
CA LEU A 361 12.31 -0.59 11.32
C LEU A 361 13.69 -1.21 11.04
N TYR A 362 14.70 -0.39 10.77
CA TYR A 362 16.04 -0.88 10.47
C TYR A 362 16.69 -1.54 11.66
N GLU A 363 16.66 -0.92 12.84
CA GLU A 363 17.19 -1.51 14.10
C GLU A 363 16.47 -2.81 14.48
N ARG A 364 15.17 -2.93 14.14
CA ARG A 364 14.37 -4.11 14.44
C ARG A 364 14.68 -5.31 13.56
N TYR A 365 14.96 -5.09 12.27
CA TYR A 365 15.03 -6.17 11.29
C TYR A 365 16.39 -6.30 10.59
N GLU A 366 17.22 -5.27 10.59
CA GLU A 366 18.52 -5.23 9.88
C GLU A 366 18.40 -5.68 8.40
N LYS A 367 17.26 -5.33 7.78
CA LYS A 367 16.99 -5.58 6.36
C LYS A 367 16.92 -4.25 5.61
N PRO A 368 17.27 -4.22 4.31
CA PRO A 368 17.06 -3.05 3.49
C PRO A 368 15.61 -2.56 3.59
N LEU A 369 15.42 -1.23 3.66
CA LEU A 369 14.11 -0.60 3.70
C LEU A 369 13.78 0.05 2.37
N PHE A 370 12.48 0.17 2.07
CA PHE A 370 11.98 0.91 0.93
C PHE A 370 10.76 1.74 1.34
N ILE A 371 10.85 3.07 1.22
CA ILE A 371 9.67 3.93 1.37
C ILE A 371 8.86 3.83 0.08
N VAL A 372 7.89 2.94 0.06
CA VAL A 372 7.10 2.65 -1.14
C VAL A 372 5.85 3.52 -1.27
N GLU A 373 5.50 4.26 -0.20
CA GLU A 373 4.47 5.30 -0.21
C GLU A 373 4.79 6.39 0.80
N ASN A 374 4.65 7.63 0.37
CA ASN A 374 4.61 8.84 1.20
C ASN A 374 3.92 9.93 0.39
N GLY A 375 3.18 10.84 1.00
CA GLY A 375 2.53 11.88 0.23
C GLY A 375 1.54 12.70 1.02
N PHE A 376 0.98 13.67 0.34
CA PHE A 376 0.05 14.65 0.89
C PHE A 376 -1.17 14.77 -0.01
N GLY A 377 -2.33 14.33 0.49
CA GLY A 377 -3.60 14.48 -0.21
C GLY A 377 -4.21 15.85 0.05
N ALA A 378 -4.58 16.54 -1.01
CA ALA A 378 -5.20 17.87 -0.93
C ALA A 378 -6.13 18.14 -2.11
N ILE A 379 -6.90 19.20 -2.02
CA ILE A 379 -7.69 19.71 -3.14
C ILE A 379 -6.80 20.63 -3.97
N ASP A 380 -6.52 20.20 -5.21
CA ASP A 380 -5.76 21.01 -6.17
C ASP A 380 -6.72 21.70 -7.16
N GLU A 381 -6.40 22.94 -7.50
CA GLU A 381 -7.15 23.73 -8.47
C GLU A 381 -6.36 23.89 -9.76
N LEU A 382 -6.94 23.43 -10.86
CA LEU A 382 -6.43 23.70 -12.21
C LEU A 382 -6.92 25.07 -12.67
N LYS A 383 -6.00 26.00 -12.89
CA LYS A 383 -6.32 27.34 -13.36
C LYS A 383 -6.69 27.33 -14.87
N PRO A 384 -7.34 28.39 -15.39
CA PRO A 384 -7.69 28.48 -16.82
C PRO A 384 -6.50 28.44 -17.79
N ASP A 385 -5.30 28.77 -17.33
CA ASP A 385 -4.04 28.66 -18.07
C ASP A 385 -3.39 27.28 -17.95
N HIS A 386 -4.09 26.33 -17.39
CA HIS A 386 -3.66 24.95 -17.13
C HIS A 386 -2.50 24.82 -16.16
N THR A 387 -2.26 25.81 -15.31
CA THR A 387 -1.31 25.69 -14.20
C THR A 387 -2.00 25.22 -12.92
N CYS A 388 -1.25 24.50 -12.09
CA CYS A 388 -1.67 24.07 -10.77
C CYS A 388 -0.56 24.35 -9.77
N ASP A 389 -0.81 25.22 -8.79
CA ASP A 389 0.14 25.59 -7.75
C ASP A 389 -0.09 24.70 -6.51
N ASP A 390 0.76 23.72 -6.35
CA ASP A 390 0.77 22.78 -5.23
C ASP A 390 2.03 22.93 -4.37
N SER A 391 2.45 24.17 -4.09
CA SER A 391 3.65 24.49 -3.30
C SER A 391 3.66 23.82 -1.92
N TYR A 392 2.49 23.68 -1.28
CA TYR A 392 2.34 22.96 -0.01
C TYR A 392 2.78 21.48 -0.10
N ARG A 393 2.61 20.83 -1.29
CA ARG A 393 3.09 19.45 -1.53
C ARG A 393 4.61 19.44 -1.61
N ILE A 394 5.20 20.45 -2.26
CA ILE A 394 6.66 20.61 -2.29
C ILE A 394 7.21 20.74 -0.87
N ASP A 395 6.61 21.60 -0.04
CA ASP A 395 7.07 21.82 1.34
C ASP A 395 6.95 20.54 2.19
N TYR A 396 5.86 19.79 2.04
CA TYR A 396 5.68 18.52 2.71
C TYR A 396 6.75 17.50 2.30
N LEU A 397 6.94 17.29 1.00
CA LEU A 397 7.89 16.30 0.49
C LEU A 397 9.33 16.69 0.79
N ARG A 398 9.68 17.99 0.66
CA ARG A 398 11.00 18.50 1.00
C ARG A 398 11.38 18.14 2.43
N ALA A 399 10.52 18.48 3.37
CA ALA A 399 10.77 18.22 4.80
C ALA A 399 10.92 16.73 5.10
N HIS A 400 10.13 15.86 4.45
CA HIS A 400 10.25 14.42 4.62
C HIS A 400 11.51 13.85 3.99
N ILE A 401 11.90 14.34 2.79
CA ILE A 401 13.14 13.91 2.13
C ILE A 401 14.37 14.34 2.93
N GLU A 402 14.35 15.53 3.54
CA GLU A 402 15.44 15.97 4.44
C GLU A 402 15.63 15.02 5.62
N GLU A 403 14.56 14.60 6.27
CA GLU A 403 14.63 13.64 7.38
C GLU A 403 14.99 12.22 6.91
N MET A 404 14.51 11.79 5.76
CA MET A 404 14.93 10.56 5.11
C MET A 404 16.45 10.54 4.85
N LYS A 405 17.01 11.62 4.31
CA LYS A 405 18.46 11.75 4.09
C LYS A 405 19.22 11.63 5.39
N LYS A 406 18.77 12.27 6.48
CA LYS A 406 19.40 12.14 7.80
C LYS A 406 19.42 10.71 8.31
N ALA A 407 18.34 9.94 8.10
CA ALA A 407 18.31 8.53 8.47
C ALA A 407 19.40 7.71 7.76
N VAL A 408 19.66 8.00 6.49
CA VAL A 408 20.71 7.31 5.73
C VAL A 408 22.11 7.84 6.10
N GLU A 409 22.28 9.17 6.13
CA GLU A 409 23.61 9.80 6.23
C GLU A 409 24.14 9.85 7.66
N LEU A 410 23.27 10.02 8.65
CA LEU A 410 23.66 10.17 10.05
C LEU A 410 23.41 8.89 10.86
N ASP A 411 22.33 8.19 10.57
CA ASP A 411 21.89 7.06 11.38
C ASP A 411 22.30 5.70 10.76
N GLY A 412 22.70 5.69 9.46
CA GLY A 412 23.23 4.49 8.80
C GLY A 412 22.17 3.51 8.32
N VAL A 413 20.92 3.96 8.12
CA VAL A 413 19.84 3.15 7.59
C VAL A 413 20.13 2.74 6.15
N ASP A 414 20.01 1.45 5.83
CA ASP A 414 20.07 0.93 4.46
C ASP A 414 18.72 1.13 3.77
N LEU A 415 18.60 2.20 2.97
CA LEU A 415 17.40 2.60 2.25
C LEU A 415 17.57 2.45 0.75
N MET A 416 16.74 1.62 0.13
CA MET A 416 16.80 1.29 -1.30
C MET A 416 16.22 2.37 -2.20
N GLY A 417 15.16 3.08 -1.74
CA GLY A 417 14.44 4.01 -2.60
C GLY A 417 13.28 4.73 -1.92
N TYR A 418 12.66 5.61 -2.69
CA TYR A 418 11.56 6.47 -2.29
C TYR A 418 10.58 6.66 -3.44
N THR A 419 9.31 6.29 -3.23
CA THR A 419 8.25 6.42 -4.22
C THR A 419 7.04 7.14 -3.60
N PRO A 420 6.88 8.45 -3.81
CA PRO A 420 5.69 9.18 -3.38
C PRO A 420 4.42 8.55 -3.92
N TRP A 421 3.40 8.51 -3.06
CA TRP A 421 2.09 7.95 -3.40
C TRP A 421 1.31 8.84 -4.34
N GLY A 422 0.66 8.21 -5.33
CA GLY A 422 -0.20 8.88 -6.28
C GLY A 422 0.57 9.86 -7.15
N CYS A 423 1.74 9.47 -7.67
CA CYS A 423 2.60 10.32 -8.52
C CYS A 423 1.88 10.97 -9.71
N ILE A 424 0.79 10.40 -10.15
CA ILE A 424 -0.28 10.95 -10.97
C ILE A 424 -1.57 10.89 -10.15
N ASP A 425 -2.50 11.83 -10.33
CA ASP A 425 -3.76 11.82 -9.57
C ASP A 425 -4.54 10.52 -9.82
N VAL A 426 -5.03 9.93 -8.74
CA VAL A 426 -5.76 8.65 -8.73
C VAL A 426 -7.00 8.76 -7.86
N VAL A 427 -7.89 7.78 -7.95
CA VAL A 427 -9.01 7.65 -7.02
C VAL A 427 -8.46 7.42 -5.60
N SER A 428 -8.85 8.26 -4.65
CA SER A 428 -8.45 8.10 -3.25
C SER A 428 -9.03 6.82 -2.65
N PHE A 429 -8.21 6.00 -2.02
CA PHE A 429 -8.68 4.76 -1.39
C PHE A 429 -9.72 5.01 -0.30
N THR A 430 -9.43 5.93 0.62
CA THR A 430 -10.26 6.15 1.81
C THR A 430 -11.62 6.76 1.50
N THR A 431 -11.68 7.69 0.53
CA THR A 431 -12.90 8.43 0.21
C THR A 431 -13.54 8.05 -1.12
N GLY A 432 -12.81 7.38 -2.01
CA GLY A 432 -13.29 7.09 -3.36
C GLY A 432 -13.43 8.33 -4.25
N GLU A 433 -12.72 9.42 -3.90
CA GLU A 433 -12.78 10.70 -4.60
C GLU A 433 -11.52 10.94 -5.44
N LEU A 434 -11.69 11.55 -6.61
CA LEU A 434 -10.60 12.07 -7.43
C LEU A 434 -10.13 13.45 -6.97
N ARG A 435 -10.98 14.24 -6.31
CA ARG A 435 -10.62 15.58 -5.83
C ARG A 435 -9.58 15.58 -4.70
N LYS A 436 -9.43 14.47 -3.95
CA LYS A 436 -8.34 14.29 -2.98
C LYS A 436 -7.08 13.86 -3.73
N ARG A 437 -6.29 14.84 -4.18
CA ARG A 437 -5.19 14.66 -5.11
C ARG A 437 -3.85 14.53 -4.40
N TYR A 438 -2.99 13.67 -4.94
CA TYR A 438 -1.64 13.42 -4.41
C TYR A 438 -0.53 13.71 -5.44
N GLY A 439 -0.89 13.73 -6.75
CA GLY A 439 0.04 13.61 -7.85
C GLY A 439 0.87 14.87 -8.15
N PHE A 440 1.99 14.65 -8.82
CA PHE A 440 2.75 15.67 -9.56
C PHE A 440 2.08 16.02 -10.89
N ILE A 441 1.19 15.15 -11.34
CA ILE A 441 0.45 15.25 -12.59
C ILE A 441 -1.03 15.34 -12.25
N TYR A 442 -1.64 16.45 -12.60
CA TYR A 442 -3.08 16.66 -12.49
C TYR A 442 -3.81 15.90 -13.60
N VAL A 443 -4.81 15.12 -13.23
CA VAL A 443 -5.73 14.47 -14.17
C VAL A 443 -7.04 15.25 -14.15
N ASP A 444 -7.43 15.81 -15.30
CA ASP A 444 -8.69 16.56 -15.44
C ASP A 444 -9.88 15.60 -15.46
N ARG A 445 -10.20 15.09 -14.30
CA ARG A 445 -11.35 14.23 -14.03
C ARG A 445 -11.93 14.54 -12.67
N ASN A 446 -13.25 14.64 -12.61
CA ASN A 446 -14.01 14.98 -11.42
C ASN A 446 -14.77 13.77 -10.86
N ASP A 447 -15.23 13.88 -9.63
CA ASP A 447 -15.96 12.81 -8.93
C ASP A 447 -17.31 12.46 -9.59
N ASP A 448 -17.89 13.37 -10.39
CA ASP A 448 -19.11 13.15 -11.18
C ASP A 448 -18.84 12.52 -12.55
N GLY A 449 -17.59 12.14 -12.84
CA GLY A 449 -17.15 11.59 -14.13
C GLY A 449 -16.90 12.63 -15.21
N SER A 450 -17.14 13.93 -14.95
CA SER A 450 -16.83 15.01 -15.91
C SER A 450 -15.32 15.27 -15.98
N GLY A 451 -14.92 16.04 -16.98
CA GLY A 451 -13.53 16.38 -17.26
C GLY A 451 -13.07 15.81 -18.61
N THR A 452 -11.91 16.24 -19.05
CA THR A 452 -11.35 15.87 -20.37
C THR A 452 -10.47 14.60 -20.31
N GLY A 453 -10.05 14.19 -19.10
CA GLY A 453 -9.04 13.17 -18.92
C GLY A 453 -7.60 13.63 -19.23
N ASN A 454 -7.40 14.89 -19.61
CA ASN A 454 -6.08 15.42 -19.93
C ASN A 454 -5.17 15.44 -18.69
N ARG A 455 -3.85 15.34 -18.94
CA ARG A 455 -2.82 15.38 -17.90
C ARG A 455 -2.12 16.74 -17.96
N TYR A 456 -1.97 17.37 -16.79
CA TYR A 456 -1.28 18.65 -16.66
C TYR A 456 -0.22 18.56 -15.57
N LYS A 457 0.97 19.13 -15.83
CA LYS A 457 2.06 19.13 -14.86
C LYS A 457 1.77 20.18 -13.77
N LYS A 458 1.77 19.73 -12.52
CA LYS A 458 1.68 20.65 -11.37
C LYS A 458 3.04 21.33 -11.11
N LYS A 459 3.08 22.31 -10.26
CA LYS A 459 4.32 22.99 -9.87
C LYS A 459 5.35 22.01 -9.29
N SER A 460 4.88 21.05 -8.50
CA SER A 460 5.71 19.99 -7.90
C SER A 460 6.38 19.08 -8.92
N PHE A 461 5.88 18.98 -10.16
CA PHE A 461 6.47 18.15 -11.22
C PHE A 461 7.94 18.54 -11.50
N ASN A 462 8.18 19.83 -11.76
CA ASN A 462 9.53 20.30 -12.08
C ASN A 462 10.45 20.27 -10.85
N TRP A 463 9.90 20.53 -9.68
CA TRP A 463 10.64 20.41 -8.42
C TRP A 463 11.11 18.97 -8.18
N TYR A 464 10.22 17.98 -8.30
CA TYR A 464 10.59 16.58 -8.06
C TYR A 464 11.54 16.04 -9.14
N LYS A 465 11.39 16.49 -10.39
CA LYS A 465 12.36 16.23 -11.45
C LYS A 465 13.77 16.69 -11.05
N GLN A 466 13.89 17.87 -10.47
CA GLN A 466 15.18 18.40 -9.98
C GLN A 466 15.72 17.57 -8.81
N VAL A 467 14.87 17.18 -7.87
CA VAL A 467 15.26 16.29 -6.76
C VAL A 467 15.85 14.99 -7.28
N ILE A 468 15.20 14.35 -8.24
CA ILE A 468 15.70 13.09 -8.84
C ILE A 468 17.01 13.32 -9.59
N ALA A 469 17.10 14.38 -10.42
CA ALA A 469 18.25 14.67 -11.22
C ALA A 469 19.53 14.92 -10.39
N THR A 470 19.36 15.42 -9.18
CA THR A 470 20.46 15.70 -8.23
C THR A 470 20.64 14.63 -7.17
N ASN A 471 19.94 13.49 -7.29
CA ASN A 471 19.94 12.42 -6.28
C ASN A 471 19.60 12.95 -4.86
N GLY A 472 18.66 13.93 -4.77
CA GLY A 472 18.23 14.53 -3.53
C GLY A 472 19.19 15.58 -2.94
N GLU A 473 20.20 16.04 -3.68
CA GLU A 473 21.13 17.08 -3.18
C GLU A 473 20.55 18.50 -3.31
N ASP A 474 19.74 18.74 -4.31
CA ASP A 474 19.03 20.03 -4.48
C ASP A 474 17.52 19.81 -4.24
N LEU A 475 17.06 20.34 -3.12
CA LEU A 475 15.65 20.31 -2.72
C LEU A 475 14.94 21.65 -2.94
N GLY A 476 15.61 22.64 -3.49
CA GLY A 476 15.08 23.96 -3.82
C GLY A 476 15.00 24.96 -2.68
#